data_d552c002ffa8668fe7b3ebff394d0210
#
_entry.id   d552c002ffa8668fe7b3ebff394d0210
#
_cell.length_a   1.000
_cell.length_b   1.000
_cell.length_c   1.000
_cell.angle_alpha   90.00
_cell.angle_beta   90.00
_cell.angle_gamma   90.00
#
_symmetry.space_group_name_H-M   'P 1'
#
loop_
_entity.id
_entity.type
_entity.pdbx_description
1 polymer ?
#
loop_
_entity_poly.entity_id
_entity_poly.type
_entity_poly.pdbx_seq_one_letter_code
_entity_poly.pdbx_strand_id
1 'polypeptide(L)'
;MELYWGRNAGLNVRQIKHERGADEAFEWLVVSMVKPVPVMLMAVPYRQGADLASLTIDLLRIVEDLNIRIDLALFDRAFYIGHLIDFLEAENWNYLILVPENERMKFFAEHTETIRAFEHTVPYKKSKSTWKPNTRIVVIRNVQKGEHIFDVFFATSLPASMGLLRIYPGRWQIETNFGVMDDVKIKSKSNEHIIRYFYFMVQLLLHLAWNVTKRVVEHVSFKRYLIRLTGDFRLLLEQSIT
;
A
#
# COMPACT_ATOMS: atom_id res chain seq x y z
N MET A 1 0.22 -7.13 -7.31
CA MET A 1 1.20 -8.13 -7.76
C MET A 1 0.66 -8.87 -8.98
N GLU A 2 1.48 -9.12 -9.98
CA GLU A 2 1.11 -9.90 -11.17
C GLU A 2 2.10 -11.05 -11.35
N LEU A 3 1.65 -12.30 -11.16
CA LEU A 3 2.49 -13.49 -11.23
C LEU A 3 3.14 -13.63 -12.62
N TYR A 4 4.40 -14.06 -12.65
CA TYR A 4 5.18 -14.25 -13.84
C TYR A 4 5.66 -15.71 -13.95
N TRP A 5 5.28 -16.39 -15.02
CA TRP A 5 5.64 -17.78 -15.31
C TRP A 5 6.65 -17.91 -16.44
N GLY A 6 7.13 -16.78 -16.96
CA GLY A 6 8.11 -16.76 -18.06
C GLY A 6 9.53 -16.98 -17.59
N ARG A 7 10.45 -16.98 -18.56
CA ARG A 7 11.88 -16.99 -18.34
C ARG A 7 12.47 -15.66 -18.80
N ASN A 8 13.48 -15.16 -18.09
CA ASN A 8 14.25 -13.97 -18.49
C ASN A 8 13.54 -12.60 -18.40
N ALA A 9 12.70 -12.38 -17.40
CA ALA A 9 12.22 -11.02 -17.10
C ALA A 9 13.30 -10.15 -16.42
N GLY A 10 14.43 -10.75 -16.03
CA GLY A 10 15.56 -10.04 -15.46
C GLY A 10 15.20 -9.30 -14.16
N LEU A 11 15.74 -8.09 -13.98
CA LEU A 11 15.50 -7.27 -12.79
C LEU A 11 14.09 -6.65 -12.72
N ASN A 12 13.27 -6.84 -13.74
CA ASN A 12 11.92 -6.26 -13.77
C ASN A 12 10.90 -7.01 -12.92
N VAL A 13 11.19 -8.25 -12.56
CA VAL A 13 10.39 -9.08 -11.63
C VAL A 13 11.07 -9.19 -10.29
N ARG A 14 10.31 -9.54 -9.27
CA ARG A 14 10.82 -9.85 -7.94
C ARG A 14 10.58 -11.31 -7.60
N GLN A 15 11.52 -11.88 -6.86
CA GLN A 15 11.34 -13.19 -6.26
C GLN A 15 10.25 -13.10 -5.19
N ILE A 16 9.29 -14.00 -5.27
CA ILE A 16 8.17 -14.10 -4.32
C ILE A 16 8.17 -15.49 -3.68
N LYS A 17 7.41 -15.66 -2.61
CA LYS A 17 7.09 -16.99 -2.12
C LYS A 17 6.28 -17.71 -3.20
N HIS A 18 6.65 -18.97 -3.49
CA HIS A 18 5.96 -19.78 -4.50
C HIS A 18 4.43 -19.66 -4.40
N GLU A 19 3.81 -19.18 -5.46
CA GLU A 19 2.38 -18.97 -5.53
C GLU A 19 1.84 -19.42 -6.90
N ARG A 20 0.88 -20.35 -6.91
CA ARG A 20 0.22 -20.87 -8.12
C ARG A 20 1.18 -21.27 -9.24
N GLY A 21 2.35 -21.83 -8.86
CA GLY A 21 3.36 -22.27 -9.82
C GLY A 21 4.30 -21.17 -10.33
N ALA A 22 4.30 -19.98 -9.71
CA ALA A 22 5.22 -18.90 -10.01
C ALA A 22 6.10 -18.59 -8.80
N ASP A 23 7.37 -18.31 -9.05
CA ASP A 23 8.36 -17.87 -8.07
C ASP A 23 8.74 -16.40 -8.27
N GLU A 24 8.20 -15.77 -9.31
CA GLU A 24 8.46 -14.39 -9.69
C GLU A 24 7.15 -13.63 -9.96
N ALA A 25 7.19 -12.32 -9.71
CA ALA A 25 6.06 -11.44 -10.00
C ALA A 25 6.51 -10.04 -10.41
N PHE A 26 5.68 -9.37 -11.22
CA PHE A 26 5.73 -7.92 -11.35
C PHE A 26 5.01 -7.30 -10.17
N GLU A 27 5.68 -6.44 -9.45
CA GLU A 27 5.13 -5.76 -8.28
C GLU A 27 5.05 -4.24 -8.52
N TRP A 28 4.04 -3.64 -7.93
CA TRP A 28 3.80 -2.20 -7.96
C TRP A 28 3.74 -1.67 -6.53
N LEU A 29 4.46 -0.59 -6.27
CA LEU A 29 4.26 0.19 -5.07
C LEU A 29 3.19 1.24 -5.38
N VAL A 30 2.11 1.24 -4.59
CA VAL A 30 0.93 2.08 -4.84
C VAL A 30 0.68 2.97 -3.64
N VAL A 31 0.43 4.25 -3.91
CA VAL A 31 -0.10 5.19 -2.93
C VAL A 31 -1.59 5.36 -3.16
N SER A 32 -2.35 5.22 -2.08
CA SER A 32 -3.81 5.36 -2.09
C SER A 32 -4.26 6.34 -1.02
N MET A 33 -5.22 7.16 -1.36
CA MET A 33 -5.98 7.94 -0.39
C MET A 33 -7.06 7.03 0.22
N VAL A 34 -7.18 7.04 1.54
CA VAL A 34 -8.20 6.26 2.28
C VAL A 34 -9.41 7.12 2.56
N LYS A 35 -9.21 8.38 2.90
CA LYS A 35 -10.25 9.39 3.19
C LYS A 35 -9.92 10.69 2.48
N PRO A 36 -10.91 11.47 2.08
CA PRO A 36 -12.37 11.23 2.18
C PRO A 36 -12.88 10.19 1.21
N VAL A 37 -12.08 9.75 0.25
CA VAL A 37 -12.44 8.78 -0.80
C VAL A 37 -11.35 7.75 -0.92
N PRO A 38 -11.66 6.46 -0.89
CA PRO A 38 -10.67 5.42 -1.18
C PRO A 38 -10.35 5.38 -2.68
N VAL A 39 -9.24 6.01 -3.06
CA VAL A 39 -8.76 6.00 -4.45
C VAL A 39 -7.25 5.74 -4.51
N MET A 40 -6.81 5.04 -5.53
CA MET A 40 -5.40 4.90 -5.84
C MET A 40 -4.92 6.14 -6.58
N LEU A 41 -3.92 6.82 -6.02
CA LEU A 41 -3.40 8.08 -6.57
C LEU A 41 -2.32 7.84 -7.62
N MET A 42 -1.37 6.96 -7.31
CA MET A 42 -0.24 6.68 -8.19
C MET A 42 0.38 5.32 -7.89
N ALA A 43 1.18 4.85 -8.83
CA ALA A 43 1.93 3.62 -8.67
C ALA A 43 3.28 3.72 -9.38
N VAL A 44 4.28 3.01 -8.85
CA VAL A 44 5.58 2.83 -9.49
C VAL A 44 5.97 1.36 -9.50
N PRO A 45 6.78 0.92 -10.46
CA PRO A 45 7.32 -0.42 -10.47
C PRO A 45 8.21 -0.67 -9.25
N TYR A 46 7.98 -1.78 -8.55
CA TYR A 46 8.84 -2.24 -7.48
C TYR A 46 9.68 -3.42 -7.96
N ARG A 47 10.88 -3.12 -8.47
CA ARG A 47 11.78 -4.07 -9.13
C ARG A 47 12.71 -4.78 -8.16
N GLN A 48 13.34 -5.85 -8.63
CA GLN A 48 14.39 -6.54 -7.90
C GLN A 48 15.53 -5.57 -7.53
N GLY A 49 15.94 -5.60 -6.26
CA GLY A 49 17.01 -4.73 -5.74
C GLY A 49 16.62 -3.28 -5.46
N ALA A 50 15.39 -2.86 -5.78
CA ALA A 50 14.92 -1.52 -5.42
C ALA A 50 14.76 -1.37 -3.90
N ASP A 51 15.12 -0.21 -3.37
CA ASP A 51 14.95 0.10 -1.96
C ASP A 51 13.52 0.59 -1.68
N LEU A 52 12.77 -0.20 -0.92
CA LEU A 52 11.37 0.09 -0.61
C LEU A 52 11.19 1.41 0.14
N ALA A 53 12.10 1.73 1.06
CA ALA A 53 12.01 2.97 1.82
C ALA A 53 12.20 4.19 0.92
N SER A 54 13.26 4.21 0.10
CA SER A 54 13.53 5.31 -0.84
C SER A 54 12.39 5.52 -1.82
N LEU A 55 11.89 4.45 -2.45
CA LEU A 55 10.74 4.55 -3.36
C LEU A 55 9.48 5.07 -2.66
N THR A 56 9.27 4.68 -1.40
CA THR A 56 8.12 5.16 -0.62
C THR A 56 8.26 6.66 -0.33
N ILE A 57 9.45 7.10 0.09
CA ILE A 57 9.74 8.51 0.35
C ILE A 57 9.54 9.35 -0.92
N ASP A 58 10.05 8.90 -2.06
CA ASP A 58 9.88 9.60 -3.33
C ASP A 58 8.40 9.75 -3.72
N LEU A 59 7.60 8.68 -3.54
CA LEU A 59 6.17 8.73 -3.80
C LEU A 59 5.43 9.69 -2.86
N LEU A 60 5.78 9.71 -1.59
CA LEU A 60 5.17 10.62 -0.62
C LEU A 60 5.47 12.08 -0.96
N ARG A 61 6.70 12.39 -1.36
CA ARG A 61 7.09 13.74 -1.84
C ARG A 61 6.31 14.15 -3.09
N ILE A 62 6.15 13.25 -4.05
CA ILE A 62 5.32 13.54 -5.24
C ILE A 62 3.87 13.85 -4.86
N VAL A 63 3.30 13.17 -3.86
CA VAL A 63 1.95 13.47 -3.36
C VAL A 63 1.87 14.86 -2.75
N GLU A 64 2.89 15.28 -2.00
CA GLU A 64 2.98 16.64 -1.46
C GLU A 64 3.13 17.69 -2.57
N ASP A 65 3.97 17.44 -3.58
CA ASP A 65 4.17 18.32 -4.75
C ASP A 65 2.87 18.54 -5.54
N LEU A 66 1.95 17.55 -5.49
CA LEU A 66 0.60 17.67 -6.03
C LEU A 66 -0.35 18.50 -5.14
N ASN A 67 0.17 19.12 -4.07
CA ASN A 67 -0.61 19.85 -3.06
C ASN A 67 -1.68 18.99 -2.36
N ILE A 68 -1.47 17.69 -2.26
CA ILE A 68 -2.32 16.78 -1.50
C ILE A 68 -1.77 16.69 -0.08
N ARG A 69 -2.49 17.30 0.86
CA ARG A 69 -2.12 17.23 2.28
C ARG A 69 -2.31 15.82 2.82
N ILE A 70 -1.26 15.30 3.44
CA ILE A 70 -1.27 14.00 4.11
C ILE A 70 -1.43 14.24 5.63
N ASP A 71 -2.64 13.97 6.14
CA ASP A 71 -2.91 14.10 7.58
C ASP A 71 -2.39 12.90 8.37
N LEU A 72 -2.36 11.70 7.75
CA LEU A 72 -1.87 10.47 8.36
C LEU A 72 -1.50 9.44 7.28
N ALA A 73 -0.31 8.90 7.36
CA ALA A 73 0.17 7.81 6.51
C ALA A 73 -0.01 6.45 7.20
N LEU A 74 -0.67 5.50 6.54
CA LEU A 74 -0.90 4.14 7.03
C LEU A 74 -0.05 3.16 6.25
N PHE A 75 0.74 2.35 6.95
CA PHE A 75 1.65 1.39 6.32
C PHE A 75 1.46 -0.03 6.84
N ASP A 76 1.74 -1.00 5.99
CA ASP A 76 1.85 -2.40 6.38
C ASP A 76 3.19 -2.66 7.09
N ARG A 77 3.30 -3.82 7.72
CA ARG A 77 4.52 -4.30 8.42
C ARG A 77 5.77 -4.35 7.53
N ALA A 78 5.62 -4.50 6.22
CA ALA A 78 6.74 -4.45 5.28
C ALA A 78 7.47 -3.09 5.28
N PHE A 79 6.77 -2.04 5.68
CA PHE A 79 7.28 -0.67 5.78
C PHE A 79 7.89 -0.31 7.13
N TYR A 80 7.98 -1.26 8.06
CA TYR A 80 8.72 -1.07 9.31
C TYR A 80 10.23 -1.08 9.05
N ILE A 81 10.71 0.02 8.43
CA ILE A 81 12.07 0.21 7.93
C ILE A 81 12.66 1.48 8.54
N GLY A 82 13.85 1.37 9.15
CA GLY A 82 14.49 2.50 9.84
C GLY A 82 14.61 3.77 8.98
N HIS A 83 15.02 3.67 7.72
CA HIS A 83 15.16 4.82 6.81
C HIS A 83 13.82 5.54 6.56
N LEU A 84 12.72 4.80 6.38
CA LEU A 84 11.40 5.41 6.22
C LEU A 84 10.94 6.08 7.51
N ILE A 85 11.12 5.41 8.65
CA ILE A 85 10.73 5.95 9.96
C ILE A 85 11.49 7.24 10.26
N ASP A 86 12.79 7.28 9.98
CA ASP A 86 13.60 8.49 10.16
C ASP A 86 13.08 9.66 9.32
N PHE A 87 12.77 9.41 8.06
CA PHE A 87 12.16 10.42 7.21
C PHE A 87 10.83 10.93 7.80
N LEU A 88 9.94 10.03 8.22
CA LEU A 88 8.63 10.39 8.78
C LEU A 88 8.75 11.20 10.08
N GLU A 89 9.71 10.85 10.94
CA GLU A 89 10.00 11.59 12.19
C GLU A 89 10.64 12.96 11.89
N ALA A 90 11.61 13.03 10.98
CA ALA A 90 12.31 14.27 10.62
C ALA A 90 11.37 15.30 9.98
N GLU A 91 10.44 14.85 9.15
CA GLU A 91 9.43 15.70 8.49
C GLU A 91 8.18 15.92 9.36
N ASN A 92 8.14 15.39 10.59
CA ASN A 92 7.00 15.48 11.51
C ASN A 92 5.68 14.95 10.92
N TRP A 93 5.74 13.89 10.14
CA TRP A 93 4.55 13.26 9.60
C TRP A 93 3.82 12.43 10.64
N ASN A 94 2.49 12.47 10.61
CA ASN A 94 1.72 11.48 11.34
C ASN A 94 1.73 10.17 10.57
N TYR A 95 2.08 9.09 11.24
CA TYR A 95 2.13 7.76 10.64
C TYR A 95 1.68 6.67 11.61
N LEU A 96 1.29 5.54 11.01
CA LEU A 96 0.91 4.32 11.74
C LEU A 96 1.38 3.11 10.93
N ILE A 97 2.35 2.38 11.45
CA ILE A 97 2.97 1.20 10.83
C ILE A 97 2.72 0.01 11.73
N LEU A 98 2.18 -1.09 11.18
CA LEU A 98 2.10 -2.35 11.92
C LEU A 98 3.52 -2.92 12.12
N VAL A 99 3.87 -3.25 13.34
CA VAL A 99 5.18 -3.85 13.66
C VAL A 99 5.03 -5.37 13.77
N PRO A 100 5.91 -6.16 13.13
CA PRO A 100 5.89 -7.62 13.29
C PRO A 100 6.31 -7.98 14.73
N GLU A 101 5.66 -9.01 15.27
CA GLU A 101 6.03 -9.57 16.56
C GLU A 101 7.47 -10.12 16.52
N ASN A 102 8.25 -9.77 17.53
CA ASN A 102 9.60 -10.26 17.77
C ASN A 102 9.90 -10.26 19.27
N GLU A 103 11.04 -10.76 19.68
CA GLU A 103 11.43 -10.84 21.10
C GLU A 103 11.33 -9.49 21.83
N ARG A 104 11.70 -8.39 21.17
CA ARG A 104 11.58 -7.06 21.77
C ARG A 104 10.13 -6.62 21.95
N MET A 105 9.26 -6.96 20.99
CA MET A 105 7.83 -6.66 21.08
C MET A 105 7.16 -7.51 22.18
N LYS A 106 7.55 -8.75 22.34
CA LYS A 106 7.11 -9.61 23.45
C LYS A 106 7.49 -9.01 24.80
N PHE A 107 8.74 -8.59 24.94
CA PHE A 107 9.20 -7.89 26.16
C PHE A 107 8.35 -6.65 26.47
N PHE A 108 8.00 -5.82 25.47
CA PHE A 108 7.11 -4.69 25.67
C PHE A 108 5.69 -5.11 26.07
N ALA A 109 5.18 -6.18 25.50
CA ALA A 109 3.86 -6.72 25.87
C ALA A 109 3.82 -7.19 27.32
N GLU A 110 4.84 -7.89 27.80
CA GLU A 110 4.96 -8.34 29.20
C GLU A 110 4.93 -7.17 30.20
N HIS A 111 5.38 -5.98 29.77
CA HIS A 111 5.41 -4.76 30.60
C HIS A 111 4.22 -3.81 30.32
N THR A 112 3.18 -4.34 29.69
CA THR A 112 1.94 -3.60 29.36
C THR A 112 0.73 -4.34 29.89
N GLU A 113 -0.13 -3.70 30.65
CA GLU A 113 -1.40 -4.28 31.10
C GLU A 113 -2.45 -4.25 29.97
N THR A 114 -2.74 -3.09 29.42
CA THR A 114 -3.75 -2.92 28.35
C THR A 114 -3.19 -2.16 27.16
N ILE A 115 -2.66 -0.96 27.37
CA ILE A 115 -2.05 -0.11 26.35
C ILE A 115 -0.88 0.69 26.93
N ARG A 116 0.23 0.70 26.23
CA ARG A 116 1.41 1.47 26.62
C ARG A 116 2.26 1.86 25.41
N ALA A 117 2.94 3.01 25.52
CA ALA A 117 3.94 3.44 24.56
C ALA A 117 5.35 3.26 25.12
N PHE A 118 6.28 2.87 24.26
CA PHE A 118 7.70 2.70 24.56
C PHE A 118 8.53 3.44 23.52
N GLU A 119 9.54 4.14 23.94
CA GLU A 119 10.58 4.62 23.02
C GLU A 119 11.38 3.43 22.51
N HIS A 120 11.60 3.37 21.21
CA HIS A 120 12.28 2.26 20.55
C HIS A 120 13.19 2.72 19.44
N THR A 121 14.37 2.16 19.43
CA THR A 121 15.35 2.37 18.37
C THR A 121 15.21 1.25 17.34
N VAL A 122 14.89 1.63 16.10
CA VAL A 122 14.67 0.66 15.01
C VAL A 122 16.00 0.11 14.54
N PRO A 123 16.17 -1.23 14.43
CA PRO A 123 17.39 -1.81 13.91
C PRO A 123 17.59 -1.43 12.43
N TYR A 124 18.74 -0.85 12.11
CA TYR A 124 19.10 -0.56 10.73
C TYR A 124 20.11 -1.58 10.21
N LYS A 125 19.71 -2.37 9.23
CA LYS A 125 20.54 -3.48 8.72
C LYS A 125 21.60 -3.06 7.68
N LYS A 126 21.55 -1.84 7.15
CA LYS A 126 22.49 -1.37 6.14
C LYS A 126 23.59 -0.53 6.77
N SER A 127 24.82 -0.98 6.58
CA SER A 127 26.08 -0.30 6.80
C SER A 127 26.58 -0.18 8.24
N LYS A 128 27.87 0.09 8.33
CA LYS A 128 28.66 0.45 9.53
C LYS A 128 28.20 1.77 10.19
N SER A 129 27.01 2.28 9.84
CA SER A 129 26.45 3.50 10.38
C SER A 129 26.02 3.28 11.83
N THR A 130 26.46 4.14 12.71
CA THR A 130 26.04 4.23 14.11
C THR A 130 24.68 4.86 14.27
N TRP A 131 24.07 5.33 13.18
CA TRP A 131 22.79 5.99 13.16
C TRP A 131 21.63 4.99 13.34
N LYS A 132 20.75 5.30 14.27
CA LYS A 132 19.64 4.45 14.67
C LYS A 132 18.40 5.33 14.85
N PRO A 133 17.41 5.26 13.94
CA PRO A 133 16.19 6.03 14.07
C PRO A 133 15.39 5.59 15.29
N ASN A 134 14.83 6.56 15.98
CA ASN A 134 13.94 6.33 17.10
C ASN A 134 12.49 6.48 16.65
N THR A 135 11.64 5.69 17.23
CA THR A 135 10.19 5.78 17.08
C THR A 135 9.52 5.37 18.36
N ARG A 136 8.25 5.66 18.47
CA ARG A 136 7.42 5.19 19.57
C ARG A 136 6.67 3.94 19.17
N ILE A 137 6.82 2.89 19.97
CA ILE A 137 6.04 1.65 19.81
C ILE A 137 4.87 1.69 20.77
N VAL A 138 3.65 1.67 20.22
CA VAL A 138 2.43 1.50 21.01
C VAL A 138 2.05 0.03 21.01
N VAL A 139 1.94 -0.53 22.19
CA VAL A 139 1.49 -1.90 22.44
C VAL A 139 0.04 -1.87 22.89
N ILE A 140 -0.81 -2.66 22.24
CA ILE A 140 -2.22 -2.86 22.65
C ILE A 140 -2.40 -4.35 22.87
N ARG A 141 -2.69 -4.72 24.11
CA ARG A 141 -2.80 -6.12 24.53
C ARG A 141 -4.21 -6.65 24.43
N ASN A 142 -4.28 -7.99 24.33
CA ASN A 142 -5.52 -8.74 24.43
C ASN A 142 -6.58 -8.26 23.42
N VAL A 143 -6.17 -7.91 22.20
CA VAL A 143 -7.08 -7.51 21.14
C VAL A 143 -7.85 -8.75 20.67
N GLN A 144 -9.17 -8.73 20.79
CA GLN A 144 -10.02 -9.83 20.39
C GLN A 144 -10.49 -9.68 18.94
N LYS A 145 -10.31 -10.73 18.14
CA LYS A 145 -10.87 -10.85 16.79
C LYS A 145 -11.48 -12.24 16.61
N GLY A 146 -12.79 -12.32 16.71
CA GLY A 146 -13.50 -13.61 16.81
C GLY A 146 -13.09 -14.35 18.08
N GLU A 147 -12.62 -15.58 17.92
CA GLU A 147 -12.13 -16.41 19.04
C GLU A 147 -10.63 -16.20 19.36
N HIS A 148 -9.93 -15.43 18.56
CA HIS A 148 -8.50 -15.20 18.74
C HIS A 148 -8.23 -13.96 19.58
N ILE A 149 -7.29 -14.08 20.51
CA ILE A 149 -6.74 -12.99 21.31
C ILE A 149 -5.27 -12.84 20.92
N PHE A 150 -4.83 -11.63 20.63
CA PHE A 150 -3.46 -11.32 20.24
C PHE A 150 -3.06 -9.90 20.64
N ASP A 151 -1.78 -9.66 20.71
CA ASP A 151 -1.22 -8.33 20.97
C ASP A 151 -0.93 -7.64 19.63
N VAL A 152 -1.12 -6.32 19.59
CA VAL A 152 -0.87 -5.49 18.41
C VAL A 152 0.20 -4.46 18.73
N PHE A 153 1.15 -4.31 17.81
CA PHE A 153 2.27 -3.39 17.93
C PHE A 153 2.25 -2.40 16.77
N PHE A 154 2.30 -1.11 17.11
CA PHE A 154 2.35 -0.04 16.12
C PHE A 154 3.57 0.84 16.36
N ALA A 155 4.35 1.10 15.31
CA ALA A 155 5.26 2.25 15.28
C ALA A 155 4.47 3.48 14.81
N THR A 156 4.50 4.58 15.60
CA THR A 156 3.62 5.71 15.32
C THR A 156 4.05 6.99 16.04
N SER A 157 3.81 8.13 15.40
CA SER A 157 3.86 9.46 16.02
C SER A 157 2.61 9.80 16.83
N LEU A 158 1.50 9.05 16.65
CA LEU A 158 0.22 9.30 17.30
C LEU A 158 0.26 8.91 18.79
N PRO A 159 -0.60 9.54 19.63
CA PRO A 159 -0.75 9.15 21.03
C PRO A 159 -1.23 7.71 21.20
N ALA A 160 -0.76 7.04 22.26
CA ALA A 160 -1.22 5.69 22.59
C ALA A 160 -2.72 5.70 22.93
N SER A 161 -3.53 5.04 22.11
CA SER A 161 -4.96 4.94 22.32
C SER A 161 -5.55 3.71 21.60
N MET A 162 -6.68 3.20 22.11
CA MET A 162 -7.46 2.16 21.43
C MET A 162 -8.00 2.63 20.08
N GLY A 163 -8.02 3.94 19.82
CA GLY A 163 -8.38 4.53 18.53
C GLY A 163 -7.52 4.06 17.39
N LEU A 164 -6.24 3.68 17.62
CA LEU A 164 -5.34 3.16 16.59
C LEU A 164 -5.90 1.89 15.93
N LEU A 165 -6.56 1.02 16.71
CA LEU A 165 -7.23 -0.18 16.18
C LEU A 165 -8.42 0.13 15.27
N ARG A 166 -9.02 1.31 15.38
CA ARG A 166 -10.12 1.77 14.51
C ARG A 166 -9.61 2.47 13.25
N ILE A 167 -8.45 3.11 13.35
CA ILE A 167 -7.82 3.85 12.25
C ILE A 167 -7.12 2.88 11.28
N TYR A 168 -6.33 1.96 11.81
CA TYR A 168 -5.46 1.08 11.01
C TYR A 168 -6.20 0.23 9.97
N PRO A 169 -7.41 -0.33 10.23
CA PRO A 169 -8.17 -1.06 9.23
C PRO A 169 -8.50 -0.25 7.97
N GLY A 170 -8.43 1.08 8.02
CA GLY A 170 -8.54 1.92 6.81
C GLY A 170 -7.55 1.52 5.71
N ARG A 171 -6.38 0.99 6.06
CA ARG A 171 -5.40 0.44 5.11
C ARG A 171 -5.99 -0.66 4.21
N TRP A 172 -6.91 -1.48 4.70
CA TRP A 172 -7.53 -2.55 3.91
C TRP A 172 -8.37 -2.05 2.72
N GLN A 173 -8.68 -0.75 2.67
CA GLN A 173 -9.30 -0.15 1.48
C GLN A 173 -8.42 -0.32 0.23
N ILE A 174 -7.09 -0.35 0.40
CA ILE A 174 -6.13 -0.61 -0.69
C ILE A 174 -6.34 -2.02 -1.24
N GLU A 175 -6.44 -3.02 -0.35
CA GLU A 175 -6.66 -4.43 -0.74
C GLU A 175 -8.03 -4.60 -1.43
N THR A 176 -9.06 -3.94 -0.92
CA THR A 176 -10.39 -3.92 -1.54
C THR A 176 -10.35 -3.31 -2.95
N ASN A 177 -9.64 -2.20 -3.13
CA ASN A 177 -9.49 -1.56 -4.44
C ASN A 177 -8.73 -2.47 -5.42
N PHE A 178 -7.67 -3.16 -4.96
CA PHE A 178 -6.99 -4.16 -5.81
C PHE A 178 -7.91 -5.31 -6.19
N GLY A 179 -8.71 -5.84 -5.27
CA GLY A 179 -9.69 -6.88 -5.58
C GLY A 179 -10.67 -6.46 -6.67
N VAL A 180 -11.21 -5.24 -6.59
CA VAL A 180 -12.11 -4.69 -7.61
C VAL A 180 -11.39 -4.53 -8.96
N MET A 181 -10.12 -4.13 -8.96
CA MET A 181 -9.34 -4.01 -10.20
C MET A 181 -8.99 -5.39 -10.79
N ASP A 182 -8.69 -6.37 -9.97
CA ASP A 182 -8.36 -7.73 -10.43
C ASP A 182 -9.53 -8.41 -11.15
N ASP A 183 -10.79 -8.11 -10.78
CA ASP A 183 -12.00 -8.61 -11.47
C ASP A 183 -12.08 -8.22 -12.96
N VAL A 184 -11.41 -7.12 -13.32
CA VAL A 184 -11.43 -6.55 -14.69
C VAL A 184 -10.03 -6.40 -15.27
N LYS A 185 -9.07 -7.15 -14.72
CA LYS A 185 -7.66 -7.06 -15.09
C LYS A 185 -7.42 -7.32 -16.56
N ILE A 186 -6.68 -6.42 -17.19
CA ILE A 186 -6.19 -6.60 -18.55
C ILE A 186 -5.11 -7.68 -18.53
N LYS A 187 -5.41 -8.81 -19.20
CA LYS A 187 -4.46 -9.93 -19.32
C LYS A 187 -3.49 -9.67 -20.46
N SER A 188 -2.21 -9.54 -20.13
CA SER A 188 -1.15 -9.42 -21.13
C SER A 188 -0.25 -10.65 -21.10
N LYS A 189 0.13 -11.15 -22.29
CA LYS A 189 1.17 -12.17 -22.47
C LYS A 189 2.57 -11.56 -22.63
N SER A 190 2.66 -10.23 -22.69
CA SER A 190 3.95 -9.56 -22.86
C SER A 190 4.88 -9.81 -21.67
N ASN A 191 6.15 -10.06 -21.99
CA ASN A 191 7.24 -10.10 -21.01
C ASN A 191 7.84 -8.71 -20.76
N GLU A 192 7.43 -7.71 -21.57
CA GLU A 192 7.90 -6.35 -21.46
C GLU A 192 7.27 -5.65 -20.26
N HIS A 193 8.09 -5.27 -19.31
CA HIS A 193 7.67 -4.60 -18.09
C HIS A 193 6.90 -3.30 -18.37
N ILE A 194 7.35 -2.50 -19.36
CA ILE A 194 6.71 -1.23 -19.71
C ILE A 194 5.28 -1.42 -20.21
N ILE A 195 5.02 -2.48 -20.97
CA ILE A 195 3.68 -2.81 -21.49
C ILE A 195 2.76 -3.21 -20.34
N ARG A 196 3.24 -4.02 -19.40
CA ARG A 196 2.45 -4.41 -18.22
C ARG A 196 2.18 -3.23 -17.30
N TYR A 197 3.17 -2.36 -17.10
CA TYR A 197 3.01 -1.13 -16.35
C TYR A 197 2.00 -0.20 -17.01
N PHE A 198 2.06 -0.04 -18.32
CA PHE A 198 1.08 0.75 -19.09
C PHE A 198 -0.35 0.25 -18.86
N TYR A 199 -0.60 -1.04 -19.00
CA TYR A 199 -1.93 -1.61 -18.75
C TYR A 199 -2.38 -1.42 -17.30
N PHE A 200 -1.49 -1.57 -16.35
CA PHE A 200 -1.79 -1.30 -14.95
C PHE A 200 -2.17 0.17 -14.73
N MET A 201 -1.45 1.12 -15.32
CA MET A 201 -1.76 2.54 -15.22
C MET A 201 -3.09 2.90 -15.90
N VAL A 202 -3.39 2.33 -17.06
CA VAL A 202 -4.71 2.50 -17.71
C VAL A 202 -5.83 1.98 -16.79
N GLN A 203 -5.66 0.81 -16.21
CA GLN A 203 -6.63 0.25 -15.28
C GLN A 203 -6.81 1.12 -14.02
N LEU A 204 -5.73 1.68 -13.50
CA LEU A 204 -5.76 2.61 -12.37
C LEU A 204 -6.54 3.89 -12.72
N LEU A 205 -6.30 4.48 -13.89
CA LEU A 205 -7.03 5.65 -14.38
C LEU A 205 -8.53 5.37 -14.55
N LEU A 206 -8.88 4.23 -15.12
CA LEU A 206 -10.28 3.79 -15.27
C LEU A 206 -10.96 3.58 -13.91
N HIS A 207 -10.23 3.00 -12.95
CA HIS A 207 -10.73 2.84 -11.59
C HIS A 207 -10.93 4.20 -10.89
N LEU A 208 -10.02 5.14 -11.09
CA LEU A 208 -10.17 6.51 -10.59
C LEU A 208 -11.39 7.18 -11.19
N ALA A 209 -11.56 7.13 -12.51
CA ALA A 209 -12.72 7.69 -13.22
C ALA A 209 -14.05 7.07 -12.72
N TRP A 210 -14.07 5.74 -12.52
CA TRP A 210 -15.23 5.07 -11.93
C TRP A 210 -15.55 5.56 -10.52
N ASN A 211 -14.54 5.74 -9.65
CA ASN A 211 -14.77 6.26 -8.30
C ASN A 211 -15.34 7.67 -8.29
N VAL A 212 -14.94 8.52 -9.24
CA VAL A 212 -15.51 9.85 -9.43
C VAL A 212 -16.97 9.75 -9.94
N THR A 213 -17.20 8.95 -10.98
CA THR A 213 -18.56 8.76 -11.57
C THR A 213 -19.55 8.19 -10.56
N LYS A 214 -19.15 7.20 -9.78
CA LYS A 214 -19.96 6.56 -8.74
C LYS A 214 -20.51 7.56 -7.71
N ARG A 215 -19.83 8.68 -7.51
CA ARG A 215 -20.29 9.73 -6.59
C ARG A 215 -21.33 10.66 -7.19
N VAL A 216 -21.28 10.84 -8.50
CA VAL A 216 -22.09 11.86 -9.21
C VAL A 216 -23.33 11.23 -9.82
N VAL A 217 -23.28 10.00 -10.30
CA VAL A 217 -24.33 9.45 -11.18
C VAL A 217 -25.10 8.28 -10.56
N GLU A 218 -24.46 7.24 -10.08
CA GLU A 218 -25.13 6.04 -9.54
C GLU A 218 -24.17 5.01 -8.96
N HIS A 219 -24.64 4.15 -8.05
CA HIS A 219 -23.89 3.00 -7.54
C HIS A 219 -23.78 1.87 -8.58
N VAL A 220 -22.85 1.99 -9.52
CA VAL A 220 -22.57 0.98 -10.55
C VAL A 220 -21.28 0.23 -10.20
N SER A 221 -21.26 -1.09 -10.37
CA SER A 221 -20.01 -1.86 -10.22
C SER A 221 -18.97 -1.44 -11.26
N PHE A 222 -17.68 -1.57 -10.95
CA PHE A 222 -16.61 -1.20 -11.87
C PHE A 222 -16.70 -1.93 -13.22
N LYS A 223 -17.01 -3.22 -13.20
CA LYS A 223 -17.24 -4.02 -14.42
C LYS A 223 -18.37 -3.44 -15.28
N ARG A 224 -19.49 -3.05 -14.68
CA ARG A 224 -20.65 -2.46 -15.39
C ARG A 224 -20.33 -1.08 -15.92
N TYR A 225 -19.55 -0.28 -15.21
CA TYR A 225 -19.02 0.99 -15.67
C TYR A 225 -18.18 0.83 -16.94
N LEU A 226 -17.24 -0.12 -16.97
CA LEU A 226 -16.40 -0.38 -18.14
C LEU A 226 -17.22 -0.83 -19.36
N ILE A 227 -18.25 -1.66 -19.16
CA ILE A 227 -19.13 -2.10 -20.27
C ILE A 227 -19.86 -0.88 -20.87
N ARG A 228 -20.39 0.02 -20.04
CA ARG A 228 -21.05 1.25 -20.52
C ARG A 228 -20.05 2.14 -21.25
N LEU A 229 -18.90 2.41 -20.68
CA LEU A 229 -17.86 3.23 -21.29
C LEU A 229 -17.43 2.69 -22.66
N THR A 230 -17.29 1.38 -22.82
CA THR A 230 -16.96 0.74 -24.09
C THR A 230 -18.08 0.92 -25.12
N GLY A 231 -19.33 0.81 -24.71
CA GLY A 231 -20.49 1.05 -25.56
C GLY A 231 -20.56 2.50 -26.06
N ASP A 232 -20.34 3.46 -25.15
CA ASP A 232 -20.35 4.89 -25.49
C ASP A 232 -19.21 5.25 -26.47
N PHE A 233 -18.01 4.73 -26.26
CA PHE A 233 -16.88 4.89 -27.17
C PHE A 233 -17.17 4.34 -28.56
N ARG A 234 -17.81 3.18 -28.66
CA ARG A 234 -18.17 2.56 -29.92
C ARG A 234 -19.14 3.44 -30.69
N LEU A 235 -20.18 3.97 -30.03
CA LEU A 235 -21.15 4.87 -30.64
C LEU A 235 -20.49 6.17 -31.15
N LEU A 236 -19.56 6.74 -30.37
CA LEU A 236 -18.83 7.94 -30.77
C LEU A 236 -17.95 7.69 -32.00
N LEU A 237 -17.29 6.54 -32.08
CA LEU A 237 -16.50 6.16 -33.26
C LEU A 237 -17.38 5.98 -34.50
N GLU A 238 -18.52 5.34 -34.37
CA GLU A 238 -19.47 5.15 -35.49
C GLU A 238 -19.99 6.50 -36.00
N GLN A 239 -20.26 7.48 -35.14
CA GLN A 239 -20.67 8.85 -35.50
C GLN A 239 -19.55 9.69 -36.13
N SER A 240 -18.28 9.40 -35.86
CA SER A 240 -17.15 10.15 -36.42
C SER A 240 -16.68 9.67 -37.79
N ILE A 241 -17.21 8.53 -38.26
CA ILE A 241 -16.88 7.91 -39.57
C ILE A 241 -17.98 8.18 -40.61
N THR A 242 -19.13 8.68 -40.17
CA THR A 242 -20.23 9.15 -41.05
C THR A 242 -20.13 10.64 -41.31
#